data_1134e5af7e72795c4a1b1158ba98f547
#
_entry.id   1134e5af7e72795c4a1b1158ba98f547
#
_cell.length_a   1.000
_cell.length_b   1.000
_cell.length_c   1.000
_cell.angle_alpha   90.00
_cell.angle_beta   90.00
_cell.angle_gamma   90.00
#
_symmetry.space_group_name_H-M   'P 1'
#
loop_
_entity.id
_entity.type
_entity.pdbx_description
1 polymer ?
#
loop_
_entity_poly.entity_id
_entity_poly.type
_entity_poly.pdbx_seq_one_letter_code
_entity_poly.pdbx_strand_id
1 'polypeptide(L)'
;GVLPGLKFNTDRIRAKAGEKIVFVFPNDDSSGMVHNLAIITPGSCQTVMDAAVAMGAEGLKKNFIPEIPELLASTPQVAQGMKYTLYFSVPDEPGDYHFICTYPGHGLVMRGIFAVQ
;
A
#
# COMPACT_ATOMS: atom_id res chain seq x y z
N GLY A 1 -2.60 -10.78 -0.37
CA GLY A 1 -4.04 -10.84 -0.19
C GLY A 1 -4.52 -10.15 1.09
N VAL A 2 -5.79 -10.20 1.34
CA VAL A 2 -6.43 -9.49 2.47
C VAL A 2 -7.11 -10.50 3.37
N LEU A 3 -6.76 -10.46 4.67
CA LEU A 3 -7.39 -11.30 5.69
C LEU A 3 -8.66 -10.64 6.23
N PRO A 4 -9.58 -11.42 6.84
CA PRO A 4 -10.71 -10.85 7.58
C PRO A 4 -10.23 -9.84 8.62
N GLY A 5 -11.01 -8.77 8.84
CA GLY A 5 -10.63 -7.69 9.74
C GLY A 5 -9.75 -6.63 9.09
N LEU A 6 -9.73 -6.53 7.75
CA LEU A 6 -8.98 -5.54 6.99
C LEU A 6 -7.47 -5.62 7.24
N LYS A 7 -6.90 -6.82 7.16
CA LYS A 7 -5.46 -7.03 7.31
C LYS A 7 -4.88 -7.66 6.04
N PHE A 8 -3.65 -7.26 5.67
CA PHE A 8 -2.90 -8.02 4.68
C PHE A 8 -2.55 -9.41 5.23
N ASN A 9 -2.43 -10.39 4.35
CA ASN A 9 -2.06 -11.76 4.75
C ASN A 9 -0.57 -11.93 5.05
N THR A 10 0.20 -10.85 4.93
CA THR A 10 1.58 -10.78 5.40
C THR A 10 1.82 -9.42 6.03
N ASP A 11 2.64 -9.37 7.08
CA ASP A 11 2.97 -8.14 7.77
C ASP A 11 4.43 -7.70 7.53
N ARG A 12 5.21 -8.51 6.79
CA ARG A 12 6.60 -8.20 6.50
C ARG A 12 7.02 -8.74 5.14
N ILE A 13 7.61 -7.85 4.34
CA ILE A 13 8.22 -8.17 3.05
C ILE A 13 9.68 -7.72 3.11
N ARG A 14 10.59 -8.51 2.56
CA ARG A 14 12.02 -8.18 2.50
C ARG A 14 12.49 -8.06 1.07
N ALA A 15 13.38 -7.10 0.82
CA ALA A 15 13.99 -6.91 -0.48
C ALA A 15 15.40 -6.33 -0.32
N LYS A 16 16.21 -6.46 -1.35
CA LYS A 16 17.55 -5.87 -1.39
C LYS A 16 17.49 -4.46 -1.99
N ALA A 17 18.28 -3.56 -1.44
CA ALA A 17 18.39 -2.21 -1.97
C ALA A 17 18.77 -2.26 -3.46
N GLY A 18 18.08 -1.46 -4.28
CA GLY A 18 18.32 -1.35 -5.70
C GLY A 18 17.77 -2.46 -6.57
N GLU A 19 17.19 -3.53 -6.00
CA GLU A 19 16.65 -4.59 -6.84
C GLU A 19 15.32 -4.19 -7.47
N LYS A 20 14.96 -4.85 -8.56
CA LYS A 20 13.66 -4.69 -9.20
C LYS A 20 12.78 -5.85 -8.80
N ILE A 21 11.60 -5.55 -8.26
CA ILE A 21 10.67 -6.57 -7.79
C ILE A 21 9.30 -6.40 -8.42
N VAL A 22 8.52 -7.46 -8.34
CA VAL A 22 7.15 -7.50 -8.85
C VAL A 22 6.25 -7.93 -7.71
N PHE A 23 5.27 -7.07 -7.38
CA PHE A 23 4.22 -7.42 -6.43
C PHE A 23 2.97 -7.83 -7.20
N VAL A 24 2.41 -8.97 -6.86
CA VAL A 24 1.06 -9.34 -7.30
C VAL A 24 0.13 -9.16 -6.10
N PHE A 25 -0.80 -8.24 -6.23
CA PHE A 25 -1.75 -7.92 -5.16
C PHE A 25 -3.16 -8.34 -5.55
N PRO A 26 -3.64 -9.51 -5.11
CA PRO A 26 -5.02 -9.91 -5.29
C PRO A 26 -5.88 -9.36 -4.15
N ASN A 27 -7.09 -8.92 -4.48
CA ASN A 27 -8.09 -8.60 -3.47
C ASN A 27 -9.06 -9.77 -3.34
N ASP A 28 -8.85 -10.58 -2.32
CA ASP A 28 -9.67 -11.75 -1.98
C ASP A 28 -10.60 -11.49 -0.78
N ASP A 29 -10.79 -10.22 -0.41
CA ASP A 29 -11.68 -9.83 0.68
C ASP A 29 -13.13 -10.02 0.30
N SER A 30 -13.82 -10.93 0.98
CA SER A 30 -15.22 -11.26 0.71
C SER A 30 -16.20 -10.17 1.15
N SER A 31 -15.75 -9.12 1.83
CA SER A 31 -16.61 -8.00 2.23
C SER A 31 -17.05 -7.13 1.07
N GLY A 32 -16.43 -7.26 -0.10
CA GLY A 32 -16.70 -6.42 -1.25
C GLY A 32 -15.99 -5.08 -1.24
N MET A 33 -15.16 -4.81 -0.25
CA MET A 33 -14.39 -3.58 -0.16
C MET A 33 -13.26 -3.55 -1.18
N VAL A 34 -12.92 -2.35 -1.67
CA VAL A 34 -11.73 -2.14 -2.48
C VAL A 34 -10.51 -1.96 -1.59
N HIS A 35 -9.36 -2.37 -2.07
CA HIS A 35 -8.08 -2.25 -1.35
C HIS A 35 -6.96 -1.93 -2.32
N ASN A 36 -5.90 -1.30 -1.82
CA ASN A 36 -4.66 -1.10 -2.57
C ASN A 36 -3.45 -1.46 -1.72
N LEU A 37 -2.30 -1.54 -2.37
CA LEU A 37 -1.02 -1.70 -1.69
C LEU A 37 -0.12 -0.53 -2.13
N ALA A 38 0.22 0.33 -1.18
CA ALA A 38 1.12 1.46 -1.38
C ALA A 38 2.41 1.25 -0.59
N ILE A 39 3.54 1.61 -1.20
CA ILE A 39 4.85 1.55 -0.55
C ILE A 39 5.27 2.96 -0.19
N ILE A 40 5.59 3.18 1.07
CA ILE A 40 5.84 4.50 1.63
C ILE A 40 7.15 4.54 2.42
N THR A 41 7.67 5.75 2.63
CA THR A 41 8.91 5.97 3.34
C THR A 41 8.81 5.59 4.83
N PRO A 42 9.95 5.31 5.51
CA PRO A 42 9.93 4.98 6.92
C PRO A 42 9.25 6.05 7.78
N GLY A 43 8.40 5.62 8.70
CA GLY A 43 7.75 6.51 9.65
C GLY A 43 6.68 7.43 9.08
N SER A 44 6.21 7.22 7.84
CA SER A 44 5.27 8.12 7.18
C SER A 44 3.82 7.62 7.12
N CYS A 45 3.48 6.53 7.82
CA CYS A 45 2.13 5.96 7.79
C CYS A 45 1.05 7.00 8.09
N GLN A 46 1.21 7.77 9.16
CA GLN A 46 0.22 8.77 9.55
C GLN A 46 0.12 9.88 8.52
N THR A 47 1.25 10.36 8.01
CA THR A 47 1.28 11.40 6.97
C THR A 47 0.52 10.97 5.72
N VAL A 48 0.75 9.75 5.27
CA VAL A 48 0.10 9.21 4.06
C VAL A 48 -1.38 8.98 4.30
N MET A 49 -1.76 8.42 5.45
CA MET A 49 -3.17 8.21 5.80
C MET A 49 -3.94 9.54 5.85
N ASP A 50 -3.35 10.56 6.48
CA ASP A 50 -3.98 11.87 6.58
C ASP A 50 -4.13 12.52 5.21
N ALA A 51 -3.12 12.40 4.35
CA ALA A 51 -3.19 12.91 2.99
C ALA A 51 -4.28 12.22 2.17
N ALA A 52 -4.45 10.91 2.32
CA ALA A 52 -5.50 10.17 1.63
C ALA A 52 -6.90 10.60 2.09
N VAL A 53 -7.10 10.77 3.40
CA VAL A 53 -8.36 11.27 3.95
C VAL A 53 -8.66 12.68 3.43
N ALA A 54 -7.65 13.52 3.34
CA ALA A 54 -7.80 14.91 2.88
C ALA A 54 -8.22 15.02 1.42
N MET A 55 -8.07 13.95 0.61
CA MET A 55 -8.54 13.95 -0.77
C MET A 55 -10.07 14.04 -0.88
N GLY A 56 -10.81 13.62 0.15
CA GLY A 56 -12.26 13.77 0.21
C GLY A 56 -12.97 13.14 -0.99
N ALA A 57 -13.90 13.89 -1.60
CA ALA A 57 -14.71 13.40 -2.71
C ALA A 57 -13.90 13.07 -3.97
N GLU A 58 -12.71 13.62 -4.14
CA GLU A 58 -11.83 13.32 -5.27
C GLU A 58 -11.06 12.00 -5.08
N GLY A 59 -11.06 11.46 -3.86
CA GLY A 59 -10.25 10.30 -3.53
C GLY A 59 -10.52 9.08 -4.39
N LEU A 60 -11.79 8.70 -4.59
CA LEU A 60 -12.12 7.54 -5.42
C LEU A 60 -11.64 7.70 -6.86
N LYS A 61 -11.74 8.88 -7.43
CA LYS A 61 -11.27 9.16 -8.80
C LYS A 61 -9.77 9.00 -8.92
N LYS A 62 -9.04 9.24 -7.84
CA LYS A 62 -7.58 9.18 -7.80
C LYS A 62 -7.07 7.96 -7.02
N ASN A 63 -7.93 6.96 -6.80
CA ASN A 63 -7.60 5.72 -6.08
C ASN A 63 -7.08 5.95 -4.67
N PHE A 64 -7.38 7.09 -4.05
CA PHE A 64 -6.83 7.51 -2.76
C PHE A 64 -5.30 7.45 -2.73
N ILE A 65 -4.66 7.77 -3.85
CA ILE A 65 -3.20 7.83 -3.97
C ILE A 65 -2.81 9.30 -3.89
N PRO A 66 -2.38 9.81 -2.72
CA PRO A 66 -1.96 11.21 -2.61
C PRO A 66 -0.62 11.43 -3.32
N GLU A 67 -0.50 12.56 -4.00
CA GLU A 67 0.74 12.94 -4.68
C GLU A 67 1.68 13.62 -3.71
N ILE A 68 2.36 12.83 -2.88
CA ILE A 68 3.30 13.31 -1.87
C ILE A 68 4.62 12.53 -1.97
N PRO A 69 5.76 13.14 -1.54
CA PRO A 69 7.07 12.48 -1.66
C PRO A 69 7.18 11.18 -0.86
N GLU A 70 6.43 11.06 0.24
CA GLU A 70 6.45 9.89 1.10
C GLU A 70 5.87 8.64 0.43
N LEU A 71 4.98 8.81 -0.57
CA LEU A 71 4.40 7.69 -1.29
C LEU A 71 5.26 7.37 -2.51
N LEU A 72 5.91 6.21 -2.50
CA LEU A 72 6.88 5.82 -3.52
C LEU A 72 6.25 5.10 -4.69
N ALA A 73 5.26 4.25 -4.43
CA ALA A 73 4.55 3.50 -5.45
C ALA A 73 3.24 2.98 -4.87
N SER A 74 2.25 2.71 -5.73
CA SER A 74 0.98 2.14 -5.30
C SER A 74 0.29 1.40 -6.43
N THR A 75 -0.45 0.34 -6.08
CA THR A 75 -1.49 -0.18 -6.96
C THR A 75 -2.67 0.80 -6.96
N PRO A 76 -3.55 0.77 -7.98
CA PRO A 76 -4.86 1.41 -7.85
C PRO A 76 -5.70 0.67 -6.80
N GLN A 77 -6.89 1.19 -6.51
CA GLN A 77 -7.85 0.44 -5.70
C GLN A 77 -8.30 -0.80 -6.49
N VAL A 78 -8.11 -1.97 -5.90
CA VAL A 78 -8.38 -3.26 -6.54
C VAL A 78 -9.72 -3.79 -6.01
N ALA A 79 -10.63 -4.10 -6.91
CA ALA A 79 -11.95 -4.63 -6.54
C ALA A 79 -11.86 -6.09 -6.12
N GLN A 80 -12.86 -6.55 -5.37
CA GLN A 80 -12.96 -7.94 -4.96
C GLN A 80 -12.86 -8.89 -6.15
N GLY A 81 -12.04 -9.92 -6.03
CA GLY A 81 -11.83 -10.92 -7.07
C GLY A 81 -10.86 -10.50 -8.16
N MET A 82 -10.37 -9.27 -8.11
CA MET A 82 -9.40 -8.75 -9.07
C MET A 82 -7.99 -8.79 -8.48
N LYS A 83 -6.99 -8.61 -9.34
CA LYS A 83 -5.59 -8.51 -8.91
C LYS A 83 -4.87 -7.45 -9.74
N TYR A 84 -3.79 -6.92 -9.20
CA TYR A 84 -2.94 -5.95 -9.87
C TYR A 84 -1.48 -6.34 -9.70
N THR A 85 -0.69 -6.19 -10.76
CA THR A 85 0.74 -6.44 -10.74
C THR A 85 1.48 -5.12 -10.70
N LEU A 86 2.23 -4.88 -9.63
CA LEU A 86 3.01 -3.67 -9.43
C LEU A 86 4.49 -3.95 -9.63
N TYR A 87 5.11 -3.24 -10.58
CA TYR A 87 6.55 -3.28 -10.79
C TYR A 87 7.20 -2.16 -10.00
N PHE A 88 8.21 -2.49 -9.21
CA PHE A 88 8.81 -1.52 -8.29
C PHE A 88 10.33 -1.66 -8.24
N SER A 89 11.01 -0.52 -8.34
CA SER A 89 12.46 -0.44 -8.11
C SER A 89 12.68 -0.09 -6.64
N VAL A 90 13.29 -1.03 -5.90
CA VAL A 90 13.54 -0.87 -4.47
C VAL A 90 14.51 0.29 -4.25
N PRO A 91 14.26 1.19 -3.27
CA PRO A 91 15.18 2.28 -2.97
C PRO A 91 16.59 1.79 -2.67
N ASP A 92 17.60 2.61 -2.96
CA ASP A 92 19.00 2.29 -2.69
C ASP A 92 19.34 2.39 -1.21
N GLU A 93 18.56 3.13 -0.44
CA GLU A 93 18.79 3.32 0.99
C GLU A 93 18.11 2.21 1.80
N PRO A 94 18.87 1.39 2.54
CA PRO A 94 18.27 0.40 3.44
C PRO A 94 17.44 1.05 4.54
N GLY A 95 16.42 0.35 5.00
CA GLY A 95 15.57 0.80 6.08
C GLY A 95 14.25 0.05 6.13
N ASP A 96 13.45 0.35 7.14
CA ASP A 96 12.13 -0.21 7.31
C ASP A 96 11.08 0.72 6.69
N TYR A 97 10.84 0.53 5.43
CA TYR A 97 9.72 1.15 4.71
C TYR A 97 8.43 0.46 5.13
N HIS A 98 7.30 0.98 4.71
CA HIS A 98 6.01 0.38 5.01
C HIS A 98 5.22 0.13 3.75
N PHE A 99 4.33 -0.85 3.79
CA PHE A 99 3.26 -0.99 2.81
C PHE A 99 1.93 -0.86 3.54
N ILE A 100 1.02 -0.09 2.95
CA ILE A 100 -0.29 0.19 3.55
C ILE A 100 -1.38 0.21 2.49
N CYS A 101 -2.63 0.06 2.93
CA CYS A 101 -3.80 0.42 2.14
C CYS A 101 -4.15 1.88 2.42
N THR A 102 -4.28 2.70 1.37
CA THR A 102 -4.54 4.14 1.54
C THR A 102 -6.03 4.50 1.53
N TYR A 103 -6.92 3.53 1.30
CA TYR A 103 -8.35 3.79 1.43
C TYR A 103 -8.64 4.30 2.85
N PRO A 104 -9.40 5.41 3.02
CA PRO A 104 -9.60 6.03 4.33
C PRO A 104 -10.03 5.03 5.40
N GLY A 105 -9.32 5.01 6.53
CA GLY A 105 -9.56 4.11 7.66
C GLY A 105 -8.89 2.75 7.56
N HIS A 106 -8.55 2.26 6.37
CA HIS A 106 -7.97 0.92 6.21
C HIS A 106 -6.52 0.85 6.69
N GLY A 107 -5.74 1.91 6.51
CA GLY A 107 -4.32 1.94 6.88
C GLY A 107 -4.05 1.82 8.37
N LEU A 108 -5.06 1.95 9.22
CA LEU A 108 -4.92 1.72 10.67
C LEU A 108 -4.58 0.26 10.98
N VAL A 109 -5.05 -0.68 10.17
CA VAL A 109 -4.84 -2.12 10.36
C VAL A 109 -4.21 -2.79 9.15
N MET A 110 -4.45 -2.28 7.94
CA MET A 110 -3.87 -2.80 6.70
C MET A 110 -2.52 -2.17 6.44
N ARG A 111 -1.52 -2.61 7.17
CA ARG A 111 -0.15 -2.14 7.03
C ARG A 111 0.85 -3.24 7.37
N GLY A 112 2.06 -3.08 6.88
CA GLY A 112 3.17 -3.97 7.20
C GLY A 112 4.50 -3.29 6.97
N ILE A 113 5.58 -4.02 7.24
CA ILE A 113 6.94 -3.53 7.08
C ILE A 113 7.50 -4.05 5.76
N PHE A 114 8.08 -3.14 4.98
CA PHE A 114 8.86 -3.47 3.79
C PHE A 114 10.33 -3.20 4.12
N ALA A 115 11.02 -4.26 4.52
CA ALA A 115 12.40 -4.18 4.98
C ALA A 115 13.34 -4.19 3.77
N VAL A 116 14.06 -3.10 3.57
CA VAL A 116 15.09 -2.96 2.53
C VAL A 116 16.46 -3.16 3.18
N GLN A 117 17.21 -4.11 2.65
CA GLN A 117 18.50 -4.53 3.21
C GLN A 117 19.68 -4.25 2.31
#